data_fa639543f364f22574f2013cf6788b2e
#
_entry.id   fa639543f364f22574f2013cf6788b2e
#
_cell.length_a   1.000
_cell.length_b   1.000
_cell.length_c   1.000
_cell.angle_alpha   90.00
_cell.angle_beta   90.00
_cell.angle_gamma   90.00
#
_symmetry.space_group_name_H-M   'P 1'
#
loop_
_entity.id
_entity.type
_entity.pdbx_description
1 polymer ?
#
loop_
_entity_poly.entity_id
_entity_poly.type
_entity_poly.pdbx_seq_one_letter_code
_entity_poly.pdbx_strand_id
1 'polypeptide(L)'
;PSNSSAASDVYKRQVGESARDALPMRQLAQAIGLVRQHAEQWNILPDKIALCGFSAGGHLALSGAVWEIPGMADQPRPNALLLAYPVVTAGEYAHRDSFVQLTGTQDVAAHQRFTLEDKITPVTPPVFVWHTMEDETVPVENTLLLLNALHKAGVPCEAHLFEKGCHGTSISTPEVDADSAHRNRWVKLAVEWLDDTFSFHA
;
A
#
# COMPACT_ATOMS: atom_id res chain seq x y z
N PRO A 1 -13.98 17.83 -4.47
CA PRO A 1 -13.51 16.49 -4.81
C PRO A 1 -12.25 16.22 -4.02
N SER A 2 -12.32 15.22 -3.13
CA SER A 2 -11.12 14.76 -2.44
C SER A 2 -10.11 14.28 -3.47
N ASN A 3 -8.93 14.87 -3.50
CA ASN A 3 -7.80 14.40 -4.31
C ASN A 3 -7.32 13.05 -3.77
N SER A 4 -8.16 12.01 -3.95
CA SER A 4 -7.70 10.67 -3.66
C SER A 4 -6.69 10.28 -4.74
N SER A 5 -5.55 9.72 -4.33
CA SER A 5 -4.56 9.16 -5.23
C SER A 5 -5.21 8.23 -6.26
N ALA A 6 -4.61 8.06 -7.43
CA ALA A 6 -5.13 7.18 -8.49
C ALA A 6 -5.51 5.78 -7.98
N ALA A 7 -4.84 5.28 -6.93
CA ALA A 7 -5.15 3.99 -6.32
C ALA A 7 -6.47 4.01 -5.53
N SER A 8 -6.82 5.09 -4.82
CA SER A 8 -8.12 5.18 -4.17
C SER A 8 -9.25 5.41 -5.16
N ASP A 9 -8.97 6.03 -6.31
CA ASP A 9 -9.92 6.12 -7.42
C ASP A 9 -10.22 4.76 -8.07
N VAL A 10 -9.24 3.88 -8.16
CA VAL A 10 -9.45 2.49 -8.62
C VAL A 10 -10.43 1.76 -7.70
N TYR A 11 -10.28 1.88 -6.38
CA TYR A 11 -11.21 1.29 -5.42
C TYR A 11 -12.62 1.90 -5.50
N LYS A 12 -12.74 3.21 -5.64
CA LYS A 12 -14.04 3.89 -5.71
C LYS A 12 -14.78 3.69 -7.03
N ARG A 13 -14.07 3.54 -8.14
CA ARG A 13 -14.67 3.34 -9.47
C ARG A 13 -15.12 1.90 -9.74
N GLN A 14 -14.66 0.96 -8.95
CA GLN A 14 -14.93 -0.47 -9.14
C GLN A 14 -16.09 -0.98 -8.27
N VAL A 15 -17.06 -0.14 -7.96
CA VAL A 15 -18.25 -0.52 -7.18
C VAL A 15 -19.24 -1.28 -8.07
N GLY A 16 -18.84 -2.45 -8.56
CA GLY A 16 -19.67 -3.37 -9.32
C GLY A 16 -19.38 -4.81 -8.88
N GLU A 17 -20.32 -5.72 -9.07
CA GLU A 17 -20.14 -7.14 -8.69
C GLU A 17 -18.89 -7.77 -9.33
N SER A 18 -18.50 -7.30 -10.53
CA SER A 18 -17.31 -7.76 -11.25
C SER A 18 -15.98 -7.23 -10.70
N ALA A 19 -16.01 -6.21 -9.83
CA ALA A 19 -14.80 -5.53 -9.32
C ALA A 19 -14.37 -6.00 -7.92
N ARG A 20 -14.99 -7.07 -7.42
CA ARG A 20 -14.75 -7.60 -6.08
C ARG A 20 -13.63 -8.63 -6.06
N ASP A 21 -13.17 -8.95 -4.85
CA ASP A 21 -12.18 -9.98 -4.58
C ASP A 21 -10.82 -9.73 -5.25
N ALA A 22 -10.40 -10.66 -6.10
CA ALA A 22 -9.09 -10.67 -6.72
C ALA A 22 -8.94 -9.70 -7.91
N LEU A 23 -10.01 -9.08 -8.41
CA LEU A 23 -9.92 -8.26 -9.62
C LEU A 23 -8.97 -7.07 -9.48
N PRO A 24 -9.02 -6.26 -8.40
CA PRO A 24 -8.05 -5.16 -8.21
C PRO A 24 -6.60 -5.64 -8.21
N MET A 25 -6.34 -6.77 -7.55
CA MET A 25 -4.99 -7.38 -7.49
C MET A 25 -4.54 -7.88 -8.85
N ARG A 26 -5.44 -8.50 -9.65
CA ARG A 26 -5.14 -8.93 -11.02
C ARG A 26 -4.79 -7.75 -11.91
N GLN A 27 -5.55 -6.66 -11.83
CA GLN A 27 -5.30 -5.44 -12.59
C GLN A 27 -3.97 -4.80 -12.20
N LEU A 28 -3.65 -4.78 -10.90
CA LEU A 28 -2.36 -4.31 -10.42
C LEU A 28 -1.19 -5.17 -10.94
N ALA A 29 -1.31 -6.48 -10.87
CA ALA A 29 -0.29 -7.40 -11.41
C ALA A 29 -0.11 -7.21 -12.94
N GLN A 30 -1.21 -7.04 -13.68
CA GLN A 30 -1.16 -6.72 -15.11
C GLN A 30 -0.45 -5.38 -15.37
N ALA A 31 -0.74 -4.35 -14.56
CA ALA A 31 -0.08 -3.04 -14.68
C ALA A 31 1.43 -3.14 -14.43
N ILE A 32 1.88 -3.87 -13.39
CA ILE A 32 3.30 -4.13 -13.15
C ILE A 32 3.95 -4.87 -14.33
N GLY A 33 3.26 -5.90 -14.85
CA GLY A 33 3.72 -6.65 -16.02
C GLY A 33 3.86 -5.77 -17.25
N LEU A 34 2.88 -4.90 -17.51
CA LEU A 34 2.89 -3.95 -18.62
C LEU A 34 4.06 -2.96 -18.51
N VAL A 35 4.29 -2.40 -17.32
CA VAL A 35 5.43 -1.50 -17.07
C VAL A 35 6.75 -2.21 -17.36
N ARG A 36 6.93 -3.45 -16.91
CA ARG A 36 8.13 -4.25 -17.20
C ARG A 36 8.28 -4.57 -18.68
N GLN A 37 7.20 -4.89 -19.36
CA GLN A 37 7.20 -5.20 -20.79
C GLN A 37 7.65 -3.99 -21.65
N HIS A 38 7.33 -2.78 -21.21
CA HIS A 38 7.68 -1.54 -21.91
C HIS A 38 8.90 -0.82 -21.32
N ALA A 39 9.65 -1.47 -20.41
CA ALA A 39 10.73 -0.85 -19.66
C ALA A 39 11.79 -0.21 -20.57
N GLU A 40 12.22 -0.89 -21.63
CA GLU A 40 13.18 -0.35 -22.60
C GLU A 40 12.61 0.87 -23.34
N GLN A 41 11.35 0.78 -23.83
CA GLN A 41 10.68 1.87 -24.54
C GLN A 41 10.52 3.12 -23.67
N TRP A 42 10.26 2.93 -22.38
CA TRP A 42 10.01 4.00 -21.42
C TRP A 42 11.27 4.43 -20.64
N ASN A 43 12.42 3.83 -20.95
CA ASN A 43 13.69 4.08 -20.30
C ASN A 43 13.63 3.96 -18.77
N ILE A 44 13.01 2.87 -18.29
CA ILE A 44 12.91 2.51 -16.86
C ILE A 44 13.63 1.18 -16.58
N LEU A 45 14.02 0.99 -15.33
CA LEU A 45 14.67 -0.24 -14.87
C LEU A 45 13.63 -1.27 -14.46
N PRO A 46 13.48 -2.42 -15.16
CA PRO A 46 12.39 -3.37 -14.93
C PRO A 46 12.47 -4.09 -13.57
N ASP A 47 13.63 -4.09 -12.94
CA ASP A 47 13.93 -4.66 -11.63
C ASP A 47 13.87 -3.64 -10.49
N LYS A 48 13.48 -2.38 -10.76
CA LYS A 48 13.42 -1.28 -9.79
C LYS A 48 12.05 -0.59 -9.79
N ILE A 49 10.98 -1.39 -9.71
CA ILE A 49 9.60 -0.89 -9.70
C ILE A 49 9.09 -0.86 -8.28
N ALA A 50 8.84 0.34 -7.76
CA ALA A 50 8.16 0.54 -6.48
C ALA A 50 6.68 0.83 -6.68
N LEU A 51 5.84 0.33 -5.77
CA LEU A 51 4.43 0.72 -5.66
C LEU A 51 4.26 1.72 -4.53
N CYS A 52 3.58 2.83 -4.81
CA CYS A 52 3.15 3.77 -3.78
C CYS A 52 1.63 3.64 -3.57
N GLY A 53 1.21 3.47 -2.32
CA GLY A 53 -0.21 3.32 -1.98
C GLY A 53 -0.60 4.05 -0.69
N PHE A 54 -1.77 4.69 -0.72
CA PHE A 54 -2.33 5.48 0.38
C PHE A 54 -3.61 4.82 0.88
N SER A 55 -3.82 4.69 2.20
CA SER A 55 -5.07 4.19 2.78
C SER A 55 -5.46 2.81 2.20
N ALA A 56 -6.64 2.65 1.61
CA ALA A 56 -7.05 1.45 0.87
C ALA A 56 -6.15 1.15 -0.34
N GLY A 57 -5.54 2.19 -0.97
CA GLY A 57 -4.51 2.01 -1.99
C GLY A 57 -3.22 1.41 -1.43
N GLY A 58 -2.90 1.66 -0.15
CA GLY A 58 -1.83 0.98 0.58
C GLY A 58 -2.11 -0.52 0.74
N HIS A 59 -3.37 -0.89 1.04
CA HIS A 59 -3.80 -2.29 1.06
C HIS A 59 -3.62 -2.95 -0.30
N LEU A 60 -4.03 -2.29 -1.39
CA LEU A 60 -3.85 -2.82 -2.74
C LEU A 60 -2.37 -2.98 -3.10
N ALA A 61 -1.53 -1.98 -2.81
CA ALA A 61 -0.10 -2.04 -3.07
C ALA A 61 0.58 -3.19 -2.32
N LEU A 62 0.28 -3.34 -1.01
CA LEU A 62 0.78 -4.44 -0.20
C LEU A 62 0.24 -5.79 -0.69
N SER A 63 -1.04 -5.88 -1.05
CA SER A 63 -1.62 -7.09 -1.65
C SER A 63 -0.88 -7.54 -2.90
N GLY A 64 -0.48 -6.60 -3.77
CA GLY A 64 0.31 -6.88 -4.97
C GLY A 64 1.67 -7.51 -4.68
N ALA A 65 2.21 -7.31 -3.48
CA ALA A 65 3.46 -7.91 -3.05
C ALA A 65 3.29 -9.27 -2.34
N VAL A 66 2.22 -9.44 -1.53
CA VAL A 66 2.14 -10.58 -0.61
C VAL A 66 0.96 -11.53 -0.87
N TRP A 67 -0.09 -11.09 -1.58
CA TRP A 67 -1.26 -11.91 -1.81
C TRP A 67 -1.11 -12.75 -3.08
N GLU A 68 -1.41 -14.04 -2.97
CA GLU A 68 -1.38 -14.94 -4.12
C GLU A 68 -2.70 -14.87 -4.88
N ILE A 69 -2.63 -14.48 -6.14
CA ILE A 69 -3.79 -14.36 -7.01
C ILE A 69 -4.16 -15.75 -7.55
N PRO A 70 -5.36 -16.27 -7.25
CA PRO A 70 -5.77 -17.58 -7.73
C PRO A 70 -5.65 -17.70 -9.27
N GLY A 71 -4.93 -18.73 -9.73
CA GLY A 71 -4.71 -18.98 -11.15
C GLY A 71 -3.65 -18.07 -11.82
N MET A 72 -2.79 -17.38 -11.06
CA MET A 72 -1.68 -16.57 -11.57
C MET A 72 -0.39 -16.92 -10.82
N ALA A 73 0.21 -18.09 -11.12
CA ALA A 73 1.40 -18.59 -10.43
C ALA A 73 2.61 -17.64 -10.54
N ASP A 74 2.82 -17.06 -11.72
CA ASP A 74 3.94 -16.16 -12.01
C ASP A 74 3.51 -14.69 -12.00
N GLN A 75 2.68 -14.30 -10.99
CA GLN A 75 2.21 -12.92 -10.91
C GLN A 75 3.37 -11.92 -10.76
N PRO A 76 3.38 -10.85 -11.57
CA PRO A 76 4.35 -9.78 -11.41
C PRO A 76 4.21 -9.11 -10.04
N ARG A 77 5.32 -8.97 -9.30
CA ARG A 77 5.37 -8.34 -7.97
C ARG A 77 6.26 -7.11 -8.01
N PRO A 78 6.01 -6.09 -7.17
CA PRO A 78 6.89 -4.92 -7.08
C PRO A 78 8.24 -5.29 -6.46
N ASN A 79 9.22 -4.40 -6.61
CA ASN A 79 10.55 -4.54 -6.03
C ASN A 79 10.69 -3.76 -4.71
N ALA A 80 9.79 -2.80 -4.43
CA ALA A 80 9.68 -2.07 -3.16
C ALA A 80 8.26 -1.52 -2.97
N LEU A 81 7.92 -1.16 -1.73
CA LEU A 81 6.63 -0.59 -1.36
C LEU A 81 6.83 0.74 -0.62
N LEU A 82 6.03 1.76 -0.98
CA LEU A 82 5.85 3.01 -0.25
C LEU A 82 4.41 3.07 0.25
N LEU A 83 4.19 2.92 1.52
CA LEU A 83 2.87 2.81 2.12
C LEU A 83 2.57 4.02 3.01
N ALA A 84 1.49 4.74 2.72
CA ALA A 84 1.04 5.88 3.49
C ALA A 84 -0.25 5.51 4.23
N TYR A 85 -0.22 5.53 5.56
CA TYR A 85 -1.34 5.19 6.44
C TYR A 85 -2.20 4.02 5.89
N PRO A 86 -1.59 2.86 5.60
CA PRO A 86 -2.24 1.79 4.88
C PRO A 86 -3.31 1.08 5.70
N VAL A 87 -4.38 0.64 5.05
CA VAL A 87 -5.21 -0.44 5.57
C VAL A 87 -4.42 -1.74 5.45
N VAL A 88 -4.35 -2.54 6.51
CA VAL A 88 -3.57 -3.79 6.55
C VAL A 88 -4.39 -4.95 7.09
N THR A 89 -4.99 -4.77 8.28
CA THR A 89 -5.71 -5.84 8.99
C THR A 89 -7.22 -5.80 8.76
N ALA A 90 -7.83 -6.98 8.63
CA ALA A 90 -9.27 -7.18 8.73
C ALA A 90 -9.72 -7.53 10.18
N GLY A 91 -8.80 -7.54 11.14
CA GLY A 91 -9.03 -7.87 12.54
C GLY A 91 -9.70 -6.76 13.36
N GLU A 92 -9.26 -6.58 14.61
CA GLU A 92 -9.83 -5.62 15.56
C GLU A 92 -9.74 -4.17 15.04
N TYR A 93 -8.62 -3.78 14.46
CA TYR A 93 -8.33 -2.42 13.99
C TYR A 93 -8.68 -2.21 12.52
N ALA A 94 -9.57 -3.02 11.97
CA ALA A 94 -9.94 -2.94 10.56
C ALA A 94 -10.72 -1.68 10.22
N HIS A 95 -10.36 -1.02 9.14
CA HIS A 95 -11.23 -0.06 8.46
C HIS A 95 -12.33 -0.84 7.71
N ARG A 96 -13.45 -1.13 8.40
CA ARG A 96 -14.50 -2.04 7.92
C ARG A 96 -15.06 -1.69 6.55
N ASP A 97 -15.27 -0.41 6.27
CA ASP A 97 -15.83 0.04 5.00
C ASP A 97 -14.97 -0.37 3.80
N SER A 98 -13.63 -0.35 3.93
CA SER A 98 -12.74 -0.85 2.88
C SER A 98 -12.99 -2.32 2.54
N PHE A 99 -13.16 -3.16 3.57
CA PHE A 99 -13.40 -4.59 3.37
C PHE A 99 -14.81 -4.87 2.85
N VAL A 100 -15.82 -4.11 3.28
CA VAL A 100 -17.18 -4.19 2.72
C VAL A 100 -17.17 -3.86 1.22
N GLN A 101 -16.46 -2.80 0.82
CA GLN A 101 -16.33 -2.45 -0.60
C GLN A 101 -15.58 -3.53 -1.38
N LEU A 102 -14.51 -4.09 -0.82
CA LEU A 102 -13.70 -5.12 -1.46
C LEU A 102 -14.46 -6.44 -1.62
N THR A 103 -15.23 -6.86 -0.60
CA THR A 103 -15.90 -8.17 -0.57
C THR A 103 -17.37 -8.12 -0.99
N GLY A 104 -18.00 -6.95 -0.90
CA GLY A 104 -19.42 -6.76 -1.15
C GLY A 104 -20.33 -7.33 -0.05
N THR A 105 -19.80 -7.65 1.13
CA THR A 105 -20.56 -8.19 2.25
C THR A 105 -20.15 -7.54 3.57
N GLN A 106 -21.06 -7.52 4.54
CA GLN A 106 -20.82 -7.12 5.93
C GLN A 106 -20.26 -8.29 6.78
N ASP A 107 -20.18 -9.49 6.22
CA ASP A 107 -19.65 -10.65 6.94
C ASP A 107 -18.14 -10.50 7.22
N VAL A 108 -17.82 -10.32 8.50
CA VAL A 108 -16.44 -10.15 8.96
C VAL A 108 -15.59 -11.38 8.66
N ALA A 109 -16.16 -12.58 8.64
CA ALA A 109 -15.42 -13.80 8.31
C ALA A 109 -14.93 -13.78 6.86
N ALA A 110 -15.70 -13.20 5.94
CA ALA A 110 -15.29 -13.04 4.54
C ALA A 110 -14.14 -12.01 4.38
N HIS A 111 -13.97 -11.10 5.33
CA HIS A 111 -12.91 -10.09 5.31
C HIS A 111 -11.55 -10.67 5.68
N GLN A 112 -11.49 -11.69 6.54
CA GLN A 112 -10.25 -12.22 7.12
C GLN A 112 -9.22 -12.67 6.08
N ARG A 113 -9.65 -13.19 4.95
CA ARG A 113 -8.75 -13.61 3.87
C ARG A 113 -7.92 -12.47 3.28
N PHE A 114 -8.36 -11.21 3.51
CA PHE A 114 -7.68 -9.99 3.04
C PHE A 114 -6.83 -9.32 4.13
N THR A 115 -6.66 -9.95 5.29
CA THR A 115 -5.64 -9.59 6.28
C THR A 115 -4.26 -9.81 5.67
N LEU A 116 -3.41 -8.79 5.69
CA LEU A 116 -2.14 -8.81 4.96
C LEU A 116 -0.92 -9.05 5.86
N GLU A 117 -0.96 -8.66 7.12
CA GLU A 117 0.14 -8.93 8.08
C GLU A 117 0.42 -10.43 8.21
N ASP A 118 -0.58 -11.28 8.05
CA ASP A 118 -0.44 -12.74 8.11
C ASP A 118 0.20 -13.34 6.84
N LYS A 119 0.35 -12.54 5.78
CA LYS A 119 0.89 -12.97 4.49
C LYS A 119 2.33 -12.51 4.26
N ILE A 120 2.90 -11.81 5.20
CA ILE A 120 4.29 -11.36 5.13
C ILE A 120 5.22 -12.58 5.23
N THR A 121 6.16 -12.66 4.31
CA THR A 121 7.17 -13.73 4.22
C THR A 121 8.56 -13.15 3.98
N PRO A 122 9.65 -13.91 4.13
CA PRO A 122 11.00 -13.43 3.84
C PRO A 122 11.24 -12.97 2.40
N VAL A 123 10.34 -13.29 1.46
CA VAL A 123 10.42 -12.83 0.05
C VAL A 123 9.58 -11.58 -0.21
N THR A 124 8.93 -11.03 0.80
CA THR A 124 8.25 -9.74 0.72
C THR A 124 9.29 -8.65 0.40
N PRO A 125 9.03 -7.75 -0.57
CA PRO A 125 10.00 -6.71 -0.91
C PRO A 125 10.17 -5.69 0.23
N PRO A 126 11.25 -4.89 0.23
CA PRO A 126 11.47 -3.82 1.19
C PRO A 126 10.28 -2.86 1.26
N VAL A 127 10.00 -2.35 2.47
CA VAL A 127 8.83 -1.51 2.74
C VAL A 127 9.27 -0.20 3.42
N PHE A 128 8.87 0.94 2.83
CA PHE A 128 8.80 2.22 3.52
C PHE A 128 7.36 2.46 3.93
N VAL A 129 7.11 2.81 5.19
CA VAL A 129 5.75 3.09 5.66
C VAL A 129 5.71 4.33 6.55
N TRP A 130 4.66 5.14 6.43
CA TRP A 130 4.40 6.20 7.38
C TRP A 130 2.93 6.26 7.79
N HIS A 131 2.67 6.80 8.99
CA HIS A 131 1.34 6.94 9.57
C HIS A 131 1.30 8.09 10.57
N THR A 132 0.11 8.47 11.03
CA THR A 132 -0.08 9.39 12.15
C THR A 132 -0.75 8.68 13.32
N MET A 133 -0.38 9.06 14.55
CA MET A 133 -0.95 8.46 15.77
C MET A 133 -2.40 8.88 16.02
N GLU A 134 -2.84 10.01 15.45
CA GLU A 134 -4.20 10.56 15.59
C GLU A 134 -5.14 10.12 14.47
N ASP A 135 -4.76 9.14 13.66
CA ASP A 135 -5.62 8.63 12.58
C ASP A 135 -6.78 7.80 13.16
N GLU A 136 -7.96 8.42 13.22
CA GLU A 136 -9.20 7.77 13.70
C GLU A 136 -9.94 6.96 12.63
N THR A 137 -9.56 7.11 11.35
CA THR A 137 -10.20 6.41 10.23
C THR A 137 -9.55 5.05 9.98
N VAL A 138 -8.21 5.04 9.86
CA VAL A 138 -7.42 3.82 9.79
C VAL A 138 -6.48 3.84 10.99
N PRO A 139 -6.80 3.11 12.06
CA PRO A 139 -6.00 3.10 13.29
C PRO A 139 -4.53 2.76 13.02
N VAL A 140 -3.61 3.47 13.69
CA VAL A 140 -2.15 3.30 13.51
C VAL A 140 -1.70 1.86 13.78
N GLU A 141 -2.49 1.09 14.51
CA GLU A 141 -2.29 -0.34 14.76
C GLU A 141 -2.16 -1.14 13.46
N ASN A 142 -2.77 -0.72 12.35
CA ASN A 142 -2.55 -1.32 11.03
C ASN A 142 -1.06 -1.30 10.66
N THR A 143 -0.39 -0.16 10.84
CA THR A 143 1.05 -0.04 10.61
C THR A 143 1.87 -0.80 11.66
N LEU A 144 1.49 -0.75 12.93
CA LEU A 144 2.21 -1.47 14.00
C LEU A 144 2.17 -3.00 13.78
N LEU A 145 1.04 -3.55 13.38
CA LEU A 145 0.89 -4.96 13.03
C LEU A 145 1.77 -5.33 11.81
N LEU A 146 1.75 -4.48 10.77
CA LEU A 146 2.61 -4.67 9.60
C LEU A 146 4.10 -4.68 9.98
N LEU A 147 4.56 -3.69 10.78
CA LEU A 147 5.96 -3.60 11.20
C LEU A 147 6.41 -4.83 12.00
N ASN A 148 5.55 -5.31 12.91
CA ASN A 148 5.83 -6.52 13.65
C ASN A 148 5.95 -7.76 12.74
N ALA A 149 5.10 -7.88 11.72
CA ALA A 149 5.16 -8.97 10.74
C ALA A 149 6.42 -8.89 9.86
N LEU A 150 6.75 -7.69 9.35
CA LEU A 150 7.98 -7.45 8.57
C LEU A 150 9.24 -7.78 9.37
N HIS A 151 9.31 -7.30 10.62
CA HIS A 151 10.44 -7.58 11.51
C HIS A 151 10.62 -9.08 11.77
N LYS A 152 9.53 -9.79 12.08
CA LYS A 152 9.56 -11.25 12.30
C LYS A 152 10.01 -12.03 11.04
N ALA A 153 9.66 -11.54 9.86
CA ALA A 153 10.03 -12.17 8.59
C ALA A 153 11.45 -11.77 8.13
N GLY A 154 12.13 -10.84 8.81
CA GLY A 154 13.43 -10.33 8.40
C GLY A 154 13.38 -9.45 7.15
N VAL A 155 12.24 -8.85 6.84
CA VAL A 155 12.06 -7.95 5.68
C VAL A 155 12.60 -6.58 6.03
N PRO A 156 13.48 -5.97 5.20
CA PRO A 156 13.93 -4.59 5.39
C PRO A 156 12.76 -3.61 5.38
N CYS A 157 12.67 -2.77 6.40
CA CYS A 157 11.62 -1.76 6.47
C CYS A 157 12.10 -0.49 7.16
N GLU A 158 11.59 0.65 6.68
CA GLU A 158 11.72 1.96 7.31
C GLU A 158 10.34 2.50 7.67
N ALA A 159 10.18 3.09 8.86
CA ALA A 159 8.89 3.55 9.34
C ALA A 159 8.95 4.93 9.99
N HIS A 160 7.97 5.78 9.69
CA HIS A 160 7.80 7.11 10.27
C HIS A 160 6.41 7.27 10.86
N LEU A 161 6.33 7.35 12.20
CA LEU A 161 5.08 7.61 12.90
C LEU A 161 5.07 9.05 13.40
N PHE A 162 4.18 9.87 12.84
CA PHE A 162 4.00 11.25 13.26
C PHE A 162 2.94 11.32 14.37
N GLU A 163 3.19 12.15 15.38
CA GLU A 163 2.25 12.33 16.49
C GLU A 163 0.88 12.80 15.99
N LYS A 164 0.87 13.86 15.15
CA LYS A 164 -0.35 14.58 14.77
C LYS A 164 -0.70 14.43 13.31
N GLY A 165 -2.00 14.37 13.05
CA GLY A 165 -2.58 14.39 11.71
C GLY A 165 -3.76 13.46 11.58
N CYS A 166 -4.82 13.94 10.93
CA CYS A 166 -5.97 13.11 10.57
C CYS A 166 -5.64 12.18 9.40
N HIS A 167 -6.55 11.29 9.08
CA HIS A 167 -6.44 10.42 7.90
C HIS A 167 -6.39 11.20 6.58
N GLY A 168 -5.66 10.67 5.59
CA GLY A 168 -5.74 11.18 4.22
C GLY A 168 -4.89 12.42 3.95
N THR A 169 -3.90 12.72 4.79
CA THR A 169 -3.05 13.93 4.64
C THR A 169 -2.09 13.91 3.44
N SER A 170 -2.03 12.82 2.69
CA SER A 170 -1.25 12.71 1.45
C SER A 170 0.18 13.25 1.59
N ILE A 171 0.57 14.24 0.79
CA ILE A 171 1.87 14.91 0.86
C ILE A 171 1.91 16.06 1.88
N SER A 172 0.84 16.23 2.66
CA SER A 172 0.73 17.25 3.74
C SER A 172 1.01 18.67 3.27
N THR A 173 0.36 19.07 2.18
CA THR A 173 0.40 20.43 1.62
C THR A 173 -0.97 21.11 1.73
N PRO A 174 -1.04 22.45 1.50
CA PRO A 174 -2.32 23.18 1.52
C PRO A 174 -3.36 22.62 0.55
N GLU A 175 -2.95 22.02 -0.57
CA GLU A 175 -3.86 21.47 -1.59
C GLU A 175 -4.69 20.29 -1.07
N VAL A 176 -4.24 19.65 0.00
CA VAL A 176 -4.95 18.53 0.65
C VAL A 176 -5.53 18.93 2.01
N ASP A 177 -5.61 20.25 2.28
CA ASP A 177 -6.11 20.83 3.53
C ASP A 177 -5.45 20.28 4.81
N ALA A 178 -4.17 19.92 4.70
CA ALA A 178 -3.42 19.25 5.75
C ALA A 178 -1.97 19.76 5.87
N ASP A 179 -1.76 21.06 5.68
CA ASP A 179 -0.44 21.68 5.63
C ASP A 179 0.40 21.36 6.88
N SER A 180 1.52 20.69 6.64
CA SER A 180 2.50 20.39 7.67
C SER A 180 3.87 20.12 7.06
N ALA A 181 4.75 21.10 7.14
CA ALA A 181 6.14 20.95 6.71
C ALA A 181 6.87 19.80 7.45
N HIS A 182 6.44 19.48 8.68
CA HIS A 182 7.00 18.36 9.44
C HIS A 182 6.61 17.01 8.84
N ARG A 183 5.33 16.77 8.56
CA ARG A 183 4.87 15.52 7.92
C ARG A 183 5.32 15.41 6.47
N ASN A 184 5.30 16.50 5.71
CA ASN A 184 5.74 16.53 4.32
C ASN A 184 7.15 15.94 4.12
N ARG A 185 7.99 15.95 5.15
CA ARG A 185 9.33 15.35 5.11
C ARG A 185 9.34 13.87 4.70
N TRP A 186 8.24 13.16 4.90
CA TRP A 186 8.15 11.76 4.48
C TRP A 186 8.45 11.58 2.99
N VAL A 187 8.10 12.56 2.16
CA VAL A 187 8.37 12.50 0.71
C VAL A 187 9.86 12.45 0.43
N LYS A 188 10.64 13.34 1.09
CA LYS A 188 12.09 13.36 0.95
C LYS A 188 12.71 12.07 1.51
N LEU A 189 12.28 11.64 2.69
CA LEU A 189 12.75 10.40 3.31
C LEU A 189 12.48 9.17 2.43
N ALA A 190 11.29 9.11 1.81
CA ALA A 190 10.96 8.03 0.89
C ALA A 190 11.84 8.02 -0.37
N VAL A 191 12.20 9.20 -0.91
CA VAL A 191 13.13 9.29 -2.04
C VAL A 191 14.53 8.83 -1.63
N GLU A 192 15.05 9.31 -0.52
CA GLU A 192 16.36 8.90 0.02
C GLU A 192 16.38 7.38 0.29
N TRP A 193 15.31 6.84 0.88
CA TRP A 193 15.18 5.40 1.10
C TRP A 193 15.14 4.58 -0.21
N LEU A 194 14.48 5.09 -1.25
CA LEU A 194 14.49 4.43 -2.57
C LEU A 194 15.89 4.47 -3.21
N ASP A 195 16.61 5.58 -3.08
CA ASP A 195 17.97 5.70 -3.57
C ASP A 195 18.88 4.66 -2.91
N ASP A 196 18.77 4.49 -1.59
CA ASP A 196 19.53 3.49 -0.84
C ASP A 196 19.09 2.06 -1.21
N THR A 197 17.78 1.80 -1.28
CA THR A 197 17.20 0.48 -1.56
C THR A 197 17.59 -0.02 -2.95
N PHE A 198 17.59 0.86 -3.94
CA PHE A 198 17.89 0.52 -5.34
C PHE A 198 19.31 0.88 -5.78
N SER A 199 20.13 1.44 -4.89
CA SER A 199 21.51 1.83 -5.18
C SER A 199 21.61 2.72 -6.43
N PHE A 200 20.81 3.80 -6.45
CA PHE A 200 20.87 4.76 -7.55
C PHE A 200 22.09 5.70 -7.49
N HIS A 201 22.85 5.64 -6.40
CA HIS A 201 24.09 6.41 -6.27
C HIS A 201 25.12 5.94 -7.31
N ALA A 202 25.39 6.79 -8.25
CA ALA A 202 26.48 6.64 -9.21
C ALA A 202 27.77 7.27 -8.66
#